data_2e266ed81ee0176587d16f661c98c6bd
#
_entry.id   2e266ed81ee0176587d16f661c98c6bd
#
_cell.length_a   1.000
_cell.length_b   1.000
_cell.length_c   1.000
_cell.angle_alpha   90.00
_cell.angle_beta   90.00
_cell.angle_gamma   90.00
#
_symmetry.space_group_name_H-M   'P 1'
#
loop_
_entity.id
_entity.type
_entity.pdbx_description
1 polymer ?
#
loop_
_entity_poly.entity_id
_entity_poly.type
_entity_poly.pdbx_seq_one_letter_code
_entity_poly.pdbx_strand_id
1 'polypeptide(L)'
;HLADRIQKPFWSPAIFTIQEFFALSTTLKIADFYTQFFILHRLYNEILAFEKAGHIDMDKFFPIAKTILADFSQIDMDNVDPDRLFSELEDIALINQQFDFLTEEQHAFLTQFWVSYTEGKHKQQQENFIRMWRRMPQLYARFHGELKAKGFVTIAQAYKQLAQQTASASAFTETYKKLIFVGFNALSQTEALIFKQWQSTDKARFYFDSDSYYLADPLHEAGLFLRKNIDQYKLINELDNKRSFLKDRQAEVQVYKVQGNSTQAKILNEVLDED
;
A
#
# COMPACT_ATOMS: atom_id res chain seq x y z
N HIS A 1 23.46 -15.52 17.68
CA HIS A 1 22.36 -16.19 17.06
C HIS A 1 22.63 -16.91 15.72
N LEU A 2 22.86 -16.25 14.53
CA LEU A 2 23.23 -16.97 13.29
C LEU A 2 24.66 -17.49 13.38
N ALA A 3 25.61 -16.72 13.90
CA ALA A 3 26.97 -17.11 14.11
C ALA A 3 27.08 -18.34 15.03
N ASP A 4 26.28 -18.39 16.09
CA ASP A 4 26.22 -19.50 17.04
C ASP A 4 25.74 -20.81 16.40
N ARG A 5 24.86 -20.71 15.37
CA ARG A 5 24.36 -21.88 14.64
C ARG A 5 25.30 -22.35 13.52
N ILE A 6 25.97 -21.41 12.85
CA ILE A 6 26.81 -21.71 11.70
C ILE A 6 28.20 -22.19 12.14
N GLN A 7 28.68 -21.77 13.31
CA GLN A 7 30.00 -22.12 13.90
C GLN A 7 31.20 -21.94 12.92
N LYS A 8 31.06 -21.05 11.95
CA LYS A 8 32.07 -20.69 10.97
C LYS A 8 32.07 -19.19 10.75
N PRO A 9 33.21 -18.55 10.49
CA PRO A 9 33.24 -17.17 10.07
C PRO A 9 32.38 -16.99 8.80
N PHE A 10 31.47 -16.01 8.80
CA PHE A 10 30.70 -15.64 7.62
C PHE A 10 30.49 -14.13 7.60
N TRP A 11 30.27 -13.59 6.41
CA TRP A 11 29.88 -12.21 6.26
C TRP A 11 28.39 -12.07 6.61
N SER A 12 28.08 -11.08 7.47
CA SER A 12 26.69 -10.78 7.78
C SER A 12 25.94 -10.39 6.50
N PRO A 13 24.76 -10.96 6.23
CA PRO A 13 23.93 -10.49 5.15
C PRO A 13 23.54 -9.03 5.40
N ALA A 14 23.35 -8.26 4.34
CA ALA A 14 22.69 -6.96 4.42
C ALA A 14 21.21 -7.18 4.74
N ILE A 15 20.68 -6.48 5.75
CA ILE A 15 19.29 -6.59 6.19
C ILE A 15 18.65 -5.23 6.02
N PHE A 16 17.51 -5.19 5.35
CA PHE A 16 16.76 -3.98 5.05
C PHE A 16 15.28 -4.19 5.35
N THR A 17 14.59 -3.13 5.69
CA THR A 17 13.15 -3.09 5.49
C THR A 17 12.87 -3.06 3.99
N ILE A 18 11.65 -3.44 3.59
CA ILE A 18 11.30 -3.43 2.15
C ILE A 18 11.41 -2.01 1.57
N GLN A 19 10.99 -1.00 2.32
CA GLN A 19 11.05 0.40 1.86
C GLN A 19 12.49 0.90 1.68
N GLU A 20 13.38 0.60 2.64
CA GLU A 20 14.81 0.93 2.52
C GLU A 20 15.43 0.25 1.30
N PHE A 21 15.11 -1.03 1.09
CA PHE A 21 15.62 -1.77 -0.06
C PHE A 21 15.15 -1.19 -1.38
N PHE A 22 13.85 -0.91 -1.52
CA PHE A 22 13.33 -0.31 -2.77
C PHE A 22 13.77 1.14 -2.97
N ALA A 23 14.07 1.89 -1.91
CA ALA A 23 14.67 3.22 -2.06
C ALA A 23 16.03 3.21 -2.77
N LEU A 24 16.75 2.08 -2.73
CA LEU A 24 18.02 1.90 -3.46
C LEU A 24 17.82 1.76 -4.98
N SER A 25 16.60 1.54 -5.46
CA SER A 25 16.30 1.39 -6.89
C SER A 25 16.35 2.71 -7.67
N THR A 26 16.44 3.83 -6.99
CA THR A 26 16.44 5.17 -7.59
C THR A 26 17.62 6.00 -7.10
N THR A 27 18.10 6.90 -7.95
CA THR A 27 19.11 7.91 -7.60
C THR A 27 18.46 9.19 -7.07
N LEU A 28 17.13 9.32 -7.19
CA LEU A 28 16.37 10.45 -6.68
C LEU A 28 16.18 10.31 -5.16
N LYS A 29 16.08 11.44 -4.47
CA LYS A 29 15.82 11.45 -3.04
C LYS A 29 14.35 11.13 -2.77
N ILE A 30 14.08 10.22 -1.83
CA ILE A 30 12.70 9.95 -1.41
C ILE A 30 12.15 11.19 -0.71
N ALA A 31 11.04 11.72 -1.24
CA ALA A 31 10.37 12.89 -0.69
C ALA A 31 9.67 12.54 0.63
N ASP A 32 9.98 13.28 1.70
CA ASP A 32 9.23 13.19 2.93
C ASP A 32 7.82 13.81 2.80
N PHE A 33 6.99 13.59 3.81
CA PHE A 33 5.61 14.08 3.78
C PHE A 33 5.51 15.60 3.60
N TYR A 34 6.35 16.38 4.28
CA TYR A 34 6.26 17.83 4.19
C TYR A 34 6.73 18.36 2.84
N THR A 35 7.77 17.78 2.27
CA THR A 35 8.19 18.08 0.89
C THR A 35 7.05 17.82 -0.10
N GLN A 36 6.37 16.69 0.03
CA GLN A 36 5.20 16.35 -0.79
C GLN A 36 4.05 17.33 -0.56
N PHE A 37 3.73 17.61 0.70
CA PHE A 37 2.65 18.52 1.09
C PHE A 37 2.82 19.94 0.51
N PHE A 38 3.99 20.55 0.67
CA PHE A 38 4.21 21.91 0.19
C PHE A 38 4.16 22.01 -1.33
N ILE A 39 4.70 21.02 -2.04
CA ILE A 39 4.61 20.96 -3.50
C ILE A 39 3.15 20.81 -3.92
N LEU A 40 2.40 19.88 -3.31
CA LEU A 40 1.00 19.62 -3.62
C LEU A 40 0.13 20.86 -3.35
N HIS A 41 0.31 21.52 -2.20
CA HIS A 41 -0.44 22.73 -1.83
C HIS A 41 -0.22 23.86 -2.85
N ARG A 42 1.04 24.11 -3.23
CA ARG A 42 1.37 25.11 -4.24
C ARG A 42 0.70 24.81 -5.57
N LEU A 43 0.86 23.57 -6.08
CA LEU A 43 0.27 23.15 -7.35
C LEU A 43 -1.26 23.21 -7.34
N TYR A 44 -1.88 22.84 -6.23
CA TYR A 44 -3.33 22.91 -6.08
C TYR A 44 -3.83 24.36 -6.14
N ASN A 45 -3.17 25.30 -5.45
CA ASN A 45 -3.51 26.71 -5.52
C ASN A 45 -3.24 27.34 -6.90
N GLU A 46 -2.23 26.88 -7.63
CA GLU A 46 -2.01 27.30 -9.02
C GLU A 46 -3.17 26.89 -9.93
N ILE A 47 -3.72 25.68 -9.74
CA ILE A 47 -4.90 25.20 -10.47
C ILE A 47 -6.13 26.04 -10.07
N LEU A 48 -6.34 26.29 -8.78
CA LEU A 48 -7.44 27.14 -8.31
C LEU A 48 -7.37 28.57 -8.88
N ALA A 49 -6.19 29.16 -8.94
CA ALA A 49 -5.97 30.50 -9.50
C ALA A 49 -6.29 30.53 -11.00
N PHE A 50 -5.86 29.51 -11.76
CA PHE A 50 -6.19 29.38 -13.18
C PHE A 50 -7.71 29.29 -13.42
N GLU A 51 -8.41 28.54 -12.58
CA GLU A 51 -9.87 28.37 -12.64
C GLU A 51 -10.63 29.55 -12.03
N LYS A 52 -9.96 30.56 -11.50
CA LYS A 52 -10.56 31.67 -10.73
C LYS A 52 -11.43 31.18 -9.55
N ALA A 53 -11.03 30.04 -8.96
CA ALA A 53 -11.76 29.37 -7.89
C ALA A 53 -11.30 29.76 -6.46
N GLY A 54 -10.43 30.79 -6.35
CA GLY A 54 -9.94 31.31 -5.08
C GLY A 54 -8.59 30.71 -4.65
N HIS A 55 -8.39 30.65 -3.33
CA HIS A 55 -7.18 30.15 -2.69
C HIS A 55 -7.56 29.31 -1.48
N ILE A 56 -6.78 28.29 -1.16
CA ILE A 56 -6.97 27.49 0.06
C ILE A 56 -5.72 27.61 0.95
N ASP A 57 -5.94 27.96 2.21
CA ASP A 57 -4.88 28.06 3.21
C ASP A 57 -4.33 26.69 3.59
N MET A 58 -3.09 26.64 4.08
CA MET A 58 -2.38 25.38 4.41
C MET A 58 -3.10 24.54 5.46
N ASP A 59 -3.66 25.17 6.49
CA ASP A 59 -4.38 24.52 7.58
C ASP A 59 -5.63 23.78 7.07
N LYS A 60 -6.40 24.43 6.19
CA LYS A 60 -7.59 23.87 5.56
C LYS A 60 -7.25 22.82 4.51
N PHE A 61 -6.11 22.96 3.84
CA PHE A 61 -5.66 22.01 2.83
C PHE A 61 -5.02 20.76 3.43
N PHE A 62 -4.46 20.84 4.64
CA PHE A 62 -3.70 19.74 5.24
C PHE A 62 -4.45 18.39 5.29
N PRO A 63 -5.70 18.30 5.77
CA PRO A 63 -6.45 17.03 5.75
C PRO A 63 -6.73 16.55 4.31
N ILE A 64 -7.02 17.47 3.39
CA ILE A 64 -7.24 17.16 1.97
C ILE A 64 -5.97 16.60 1.34
N ALA A 65 -4.84 17.23 1.59
CA ALA A 65 -3.55 16.79 1.07
C ALA A 65 -3.18 15.38 1.55
N LYS A 66 -3.46 15.04 2.81
CA LYS A 66 -3.22 13.67 3.33
C LYS A 66 -4.00 12.64 2.54
N THR A 67 -5.25 12.92 2.21
CA THR A 67 -6.09 12.02 1.40
C THR A 67 -5.54 11.91 -0.02
N ILE A 68 -5.27 13.04 -0.70
CA ILE A 68 -4.74 13.05 -2.07
C ILE A 68 -3.40 12.31 -2.16
N LEU A 69 -2.48 12.54 -1.22
CA LEU A 69 -1.19 11.87 -1.21
C LEU A 69 -1.32 10.35 -0.94
N ALA A 70 -2.28 9.95 -0.11
CA ALA A 70 -2.58 8.54 0.11
C ALA A 70 -3.14 7.89 -1.16
N ASP A 71 -4.08 8.56 -1.84
CA ASP A 71 -4.68 8.08 -3.09
C ASP A 71 -3.62 7.99 -4.20
N PHE A 72 -2.75 9.00 -4.35
CA PHE A 72 -1.65 8.96 -5.32
C PHE A 72 -0.67 7.82 -5.02
N SER A 73 -0.37 7.60 -3.73
CA SER A 73 0.45 6.46 -3.31
C SER A 73 -0.21 5.13 -3.66
N GLN A 74 -1.53 5.01 -3.47
CA GLN A 74 -2.27 3.79 -3.79
C GLN A 74 -2.28 3.51 -5.30
N ILE A 75 -2.54 4.54 -6.13
CA ILE A 75 -2.48 4.44 -7.59
C ILE A 75 -1.12 3.90 -8.06
N ASP A 76 -0.04 4.38 -7.43
CA ASP A 76 1.31 3.94 -7.78
C ASP A 76 1.59 2.53 -7.28
N MET A 77 1.24 2.20 -6.02
CA MET A 77 1.46 0.88 -5.43
C MET A 77 0.64 -0.22 -6.12
N ASP A 78 -0.55 0.11 -6.60
CA ASP A 78 -1.39 -0.83 -7.35
C ASP A 78 -1.09 -0.85 -8.85
N ASN A 79 -0.07 -0.10 -9.29
CA ASN A 79 0.35 0.01 -10.69
C ASN A 79 -0.81 0.37 -11.64
N VAL A 80 -1.73 1.19 -11.14
CA VAL A 80 -2.89 1.63 -11.92
C VAL A 80 -2.45 2.72 -12.90
N ASP A 81 -3.03 2.70 -14.11
CA ASP A 81 -2.91 3.79 -15.08
C ASP A 81 -3.75 4.97 -14.59
N PRO A 82 -3.13 6.11 -14.23
CA PRO A 82 -3.85 7.24 -13.70
C PRO A 82 -4.79 7.90 -14.73
N ASP A 83 -4.38 7.96 -15.99
CA ASP A 83 -5.18 8.60 -17.04
C ASP A 83 -6.46 7.80 -17.30
N ARG A 84 -6.34 6.47 -17.32
CA ARG A 84 -7.50 5.59 -17.43
C ARG A 84 -8.39 5.67 -16.19
N LEU A 85 -7.82 5.60 -14.98
CA LEU A 85 -8.59 5.69 -13.74
C LEU A 85 -9.39 6.98 -13.65
N PHE A 86 -8.76 8.10 -13.91
CA PHE A 86 -9.41 9.41 -13.78
C PHE A 86 -10.44 9.64 -14.88
N SER A 87 -10.22 9.16 -16.11
CA SER A 87 -11.22 9.26 -17.19
C SER A 87 -12.43 8.38 -16.95
N GLU A 88 -12.23 7.14 -16.52
CA GLU A 88 -13.34 6.23 -16.17
C GLU A 88 -14.21 6.79 -15.03
N LEU A 89 -13.59 7.43 -14.06
CA LEU A 89 -14.32 8.08 -12.96
C LEU A 89 -15.00 9.39 -13.36
N GLU A 90 -14.53 10.10 -14.37
CA GLU A 90 -15.25 11.23 -14.98
C GLU A 90 -16.50 10.77 -15.72
N ASP A 91 -16.42 9.61 -16.38
CA ASP A 91 -17.53 8.97 -17.06
C ASP A 91 -18.59 8.38 -16.10
N ILE A 92 -18.24 8.05 -14.84
CA ILE A 92 -19.22 7.63 -13.80
C ILE A 92 -20.30 8.71 -13.58
N ALA A 93 -19.95 9.98 -13.72
CA ALA A 93 -20.93 11.06 -13.69
C ALA A 93 -21.97 10.94 -14.81
N LEU A 94 -21.69 10.14 -15.84
CA LEU A 94 -22.51 9.97 -17.04
C LEU A 94 -23.08 8.55 -17.20
N ILE A 95 -22.59 7.52 -16.49
CA ILE A 95 -22.86 6.12 -16.81
C ILE A 95 -23.17 5.25 -15.58
N ASN A 96 -24.31 4.57 -15.60
CA ASN A 96 -24.66 3.38 -14.84
C ASN A 96 -23.86 2.13 -15.32
N GLN A 97 -22.55 2.23 -15.51
CA GLN A 97 -21.76 1.09 -15.99
C GLN A 97 -20.97 0.40 -14.88
N GLN A 98 -20.86 -0.92 -15.01
CA GLN A 98 -20.16 -1.81 -14.08
C GLN A 98 -18.65 -1.53 -14.10
N PHE A 99 -18.09 -1.28 -12.91
CA PHE A 99 -16.65 -1.18 -12.71
C PHE A 99 -16.12 -2.52 -12.20
N ASP A 100 -15.58 -3.32 -13.09
CA ASP A 100 -15.07 -4.68 -12.76
C ASP A 100 -13.90 -4.69 -11.78
N PHE A 101 -13.30 -3.54 -11.49
CA PHE A 101 -12.16 -3.42 -10.57
C PHE A 101 -12.50 -2.93 -9.15
N LEU A 102 -13.74 -2.51 -8.91
CA LEU A 102 -14.21 -2.09 -7.59
C LEU A 102 -14.70 -3.28 -6.77
N THR A 103 -14.50 -3.22 -5.46
CA THR A 103 -15.17 -4.16 -4.55
C THR A 103 -16.66 -3.88 -4.51
N GLU A 104 -17.46 -4.86 -4.11
CA GLU A 104 -18.93 -4.70 -3.96
C GLU A 104 -19.27 -3.53 -3.02
N GLU A 105 -18.51 -3.34 -1.94
CA GLU A 105 -18.71 -2.22 -1.00
C GLU A 105 -18.40 -0.87 -1.64
N GLN A 106 -17.32 -0.77 -2.41
CA GLN A 106 -16.97 0.44 -3.14
C GLN A 106 -18.00 0.78 -4.21
N HIS A 107 -18.51 -0.24 -4.91
CA HIS A 107 -19.56 -0.09 -5.90
C HIS A 107 -20.87 0.38 -5.26
N ALA A 108 -21.28 -0.21 -4.14
CA ALA A 108 -22.46 0.19 -3.39
C ALA A 108 -22.35 1.63 -2.88
N PHE A 109 -21.18 2.02 -2.33
CA PHE A 109 -20.93 3.39 -1.89
C PHE A 109 -21.05 4.40 -3.04
N LEU A 110 -20.41 4.13 -4.19
CA LEU A 110 -20.49 5.01 -5.35
C LEU A 110 -21.92 5.11 -5.88
N THR A 111 -22.61 3.99 -5.99
CA THR A 111 -24.01 3.96 -6.42
C THR A 111 -24.89 4.81 -5.50
N GLN A 112 -24.75 4.66 -4.19
CA GLN A 112 -25.50 5.46 -3.21
C GLN A 112 -25.13 6.95 -3.28
N PHE A 113 -23.87 7.28 -3.48
CA PHE A 113 -23.39 8.65 -3.67
C PHE A 113 -24.05 9.29 -4.89
N TRP A 114 -24.08 8.59 -6.05
CA TRP A 114 -24.66 9.11 -7.29
C TRP A 114 -26.19 9.19 -7.25
N VAL A 115 -26.86 8.24 -6.62
CA VAL A 115 -28.30 8.31 -6.40
C VAL A 115 -28.66 9.56 -5.59
N SER A 116 -27.95 9.83 -4.51
CA SER A 116 -28.17 11.02 -3.69
C SER A 116 -27.85 12.33 -4.43
N TYR A 117 -26.91 12.31 -5.37
CA TYR A 117 -26.60 13.44 -6.26
C TYR A 117 -27.76 13.71 -7.22
N THR A 118 -28.29 12.68 -7.89
CA THR A 118 -29.39 12.77 -8.84
C THR A 118 -30.68 13.28 -8.17
N GLU A 119 -30.90 12.91 -6.90
CA GLU A 119 -32.04 13.38 -6.11
C GLU A 119 -31.88 14.82 -5.59
N GLY A 120 -30.77 15.49 -5.88
CA GLY A 120 -30.52 16.88 -5.46
C GLY A 120 -30.24 17.08 -3.98
N LYS A 121 -30.11 16.00 -3.21
CA LYS A 121 -29.69 16.03 -1.81
C LYS A 121 -28.17 16.27 -1.74
N HIS A 122 -27.71 17.28 -1.01
CA HIS A 122 -26.28 17.63 -0.86
C HIS A 122 -25.55 18.12 -2.13
N LYS A 123 -26.26 18.75 -3.05
CA LYS A 123 -25.76 19.21 -4.34
C LYS A 123 -24.42 19.96 -4.28
N GLN A 124 -24.27 20.90 -3.33
CA GLN A 124 -23.05 21.73 -3.23
C GLN A 124 -21.80 20.92 -2.85
N GLN A 125 -21.92 19.95 -1.94
CA GLN A 125 -20.79 19.11 -1.52
C GLN A 125 -20.37 18.18 -2.64
N GLN A 126 -21.31 17.62 -3.37
CA GLN A 126 -21.09 16.74 -4.51
C GLN A 126 -20.46 17.49 -5.68
N GLU A 127 -20.92 18.68 -6.00
CA GLU A 127 -20.30 19.54 -7.01
C GLU A 127 -18.86 19.92 -6.66
N ASN A 128 -18.57 20.17 -5.38
CA ASN A 128 -17.23 20.44 -4.90
C ASN A 128 -16.32 19.19 -5.04
N PHE A 129 -16.86 18.01 -4.73
CA PHE A 129 -16.16 16.75 -4.90
C PHE A 129 -15.83 16.49 -6.38
N ILE A 130 -16.80 16.62 -7.29
CA ILE A 130 -16.61 16.43 -8.72
C ILE A 130 -15.58 17.43 -9.26
N ARG A 131 -15.65 18.70 -8.85
CA ARG A 131 -14.65 19.71 -9.24
C ARG A 131 -13.25 19.37 -8.75
N MET A 132 -13.12 18.90 -7.51
CA MET A 132 -11.85 18.42 -6.97
C MET A 132 -11.35 17.23 -7.79
N TRP A 133 -12.22 16.27 -8.09
CA TRP A 133 -11.87 15.07 -8.84
C TRP A 133 -11.34 15.38 -10.25
N ARG A 134 -11.99 16.29 -10.97
CA ARG A 134 -11.54 16.74 -12.30
C ARG A 134 -10.16 17.37 -12.33
N ARG A 135 -9.66 17.83 -11.20
CA ARG A 135 -8.30 18.36 -11.06
C ARG A 135 -7.25 17.28 -10.85
N MET A 136 -7.66 16.08 -10.42
CA MET A 136 -6.73 15.02 -10.01
C MET A 136 -5.77 14.57 -11.12
N PRO A 137 -6.19 14.36 -12.38
CA PRO A 137 -5.27 13.96 -13.46
C PRO A 137 -4.12 14.96 -13.62
N GLN A 138 -4.47 16.24 -13.75
CA GLN A 138 -3.48 17.32 -13.90
C GLN A 138 -2.61 17.47 -12.66
N LEU A 139 -3.22 17.37 -11.47
CA LEU A 139 -2.52 17.48 -10.21
C LEU A 139 -1.53 16.33 -10.02
N TYR A 140 -1.92 15.10 -10.32
CA TYR A 140 -1.07 13.91 -10.26
C TYR A 140 0.15 14.05 -11.19
N ALA A 141 -0.08 14.37 -12.47
CA ALA A 141 0.98 14.50 -13.46
C ALA A 141 1.97 15.62 -13.09
N ARG A 142 1.44 16.79 -12.70
CA ARG A 142 2.26 17.94 -12.29
C ARG A 142 3.02 17.68 -10.99
N PHE A 143 2.41 16.98 -10.04
CA PHE A 143 3.03 16.63 -8.75
C PHE A 143 4.27 15.76 -8.95
N HIS A 144 4.15 14.67 -9.70
CA HIS A 144 5.29 13.79 -9.98
C HIS A 144 6.34 14.45 -10.86
N GLY A 145 5.92 15.27 -11.85
CA GLY A 145 6.83 16.07 -12.67
C GLY A 145 7.65 17.07 -11.86
N GLU A 146 7.02 17.78 -10.95
CA GLU A 146 7.67 18.76 -10.08
C GLU A 146 8.63 18.12 -9.07
N LEU A 147 8.22 17.00 -8.45
CA LEU A 147 9.11 16.21 -7.59
C LEU A 147 10.37 15.81 -8.35
N LYS A 148 10.21 15.21 -9.54
CA LYS A 148 11.32 14.77 -10.39
C LYS A 148 12.24 15.93 -10.78
N ALA A 149 11.67 17.06 -11.18
CA ALA A 149 12.44 18.25 -11.54
C ALA A 149 13.29 18.78 -10.38
N LYS A 150 12.83 18.58 -9.14
CA LYS A 150 13.56 18.95 -7.91
C LYS A 150 14.48 17.84 -7.36
N GLY A 151 14.63 16.73 -8.08
CA GLY A 151 15.48 15.62 -7.66
C GLY A 151 14.82 14.69 -6.63
N PHE A 152 13.49 14.70 -6.52
CA PHE A 152 12.73 13.86 -5.59
C PHE A 152 11.84 12.85 -6.32
N VAL A 153 11.46 11.83 -5.57
CA VAL A 153 10.47 10.81 -5.98
C VAL A 153 9.68 10.36 -4.75
N THR A 154 8.42 9.98 -4.89
CA THR A 154 7.72 9.28 -3.81
C THR A 154 8.18 7.83 -3.76
N ILE A 155 8.11 7.19 -2.59
CA ILE A 155 8.48 5.78 -2.48
C ILE A 155 7.56 4.91 -3.36
N ALA A 156 6.26 5.18 -3.39
CA ALA A 156 5.30 4.46 -4.22
C ALA A 156 5.62 4.57 -5.73
N GLN A 157 6.00 5.76 -6.18
CA GLN A 157 6.42 5.97 -7.56
C GLN A 157 7.74 5.24 -7.90
N ALA A 158 8.66 5.13 -6.93
CA ALA A 158 9.87 4.32 -7.11
C ALA A 158 9.52 2.83 -7.30
N TYR A 159 8.58 2.28 -6.51
CA TYR A 159 8.04 0.93 -6.70
C TYR A 159 7.41 0.75 -8.08
N LYS A 160 6.54 1.68 -8.51
CA LYS A 160 5.89 1.64 -9.82
C LYS A 160 6.91 1.65 -10.96
N GLN A 161 7.88 2.55 -10.91
CA GLN A 161 8.94 2.64 -11.92
C GLN A 161 9.74 1.33 -11.99
N LEU A 162 10.09 0.74 -10.84
CA LEU A 162 10.81 -0.53 -10.80
C LEU A 162 9.97 -1.68 -11.37
N ALA A 163 8.67 -1.73 -11.06
CA ALA A 163 7.76 -2.76 -11.59
C ALA A 163 7.59 -2.67 -13.11
N GLN A 164 7.66 -1.46 -13.68
CA GLN A 164 7.52 -1.22 -15.12
C GLN A 164 8.82 -1.42 -15.91
N GLN A 165 9.98 -1.39 -15.25
CA GLN A 165 11.29 -1.49 -15.88
C GLN A 165 11.84 -2.92 -15.85
N THR A 166 11.36 -3.78 -16.74
CA THR A 166 11.72 -5.21 -16.75
C THR A 166 13.21 -5.50 -16.92
N ALA A 167 13.95 -4.68 -17.66
CA ALA A 167 15.38 -4.89 -17.91
C ALA A 167 16.29 -4.24 -16.87
N SER A 168 15.93 -3.06 -16.37
CA SER A 168 16.72 -2.31 -15.37
C SER A 168 16.37 -2.63 -13.93
N ALA A 169 15.31 -3.38 -13.68
CA ALA A 169 14.92 -3.83 -12.34
C ALA A 169 15.99 -4.70 -11.66
N SER A 170 16.89 -5.29 -12.42
CA SER A 170 18.01 -6.08 -11.91
C SER A 170 19.26 -5.27 -11.56
N ALA A 171 19.46 -4.08 -12.14
CA ALA A 171 20.72 -3.35 -12.04
C ALA A 171 21.12 -3.04 -10.59
N PHE A 172 20.22 -2.48 -9.76
CA PHE A 172 20.56 -2.17 -8.37
C PHE A 172 20.72 -3.42 -7.48
N THR A 173 20.18 -4.56 -7.94
CA THR A 173 20.27 -5.84 -7.24
C THR A 173 21.49 -6.66 -7.63
N GLU A 174 22.28 -6.25 -8.63
CA GLU A 174 23.45 -7.01 -9.12
C GLU A 174 24.52 -7.25 -8.05
N THR A 175 24.65 -6.30 -7.10
CA THR A 175 25.56 -6.43 -5.97
C THR A 175 25.20 -7.58 -5.02
N TYR A 176 23.95 -8.04 -5.07
CA TYR A 176 23.46 -9.12 -4.22
C TYR A 176 23.39 -10.43 -5.00
N LYS A 177 24.03 -11.47 -4.49
CA LYS A 177 23.97 -12.81 -5.11
C LYS A 177 22.55 -13.38 -5.08
N LYS A 178 21.83 -13.19 -3.99
CA LYS A 178 20.46 -13.67 -3.76
C LYS A 178 19.72 -12.68 -2.87
N LEU A 179 18.44 -12.50 -3.13
CA LEU A 179 17.50 -11.75 -2.29
C LEU A 179 16.64 -12.74 -1.50
N ILE A 180 16.50 -12.51 -0.21
CA ILE A 180 15.69 -13.35 0.68
C ILE A 180 14.63 -12.46 1.33
N PHE A 181 13.38 -12.75 1.04
CA PHE A 181 12.22 -12.02 1.57
C PHE A 181 11.54 -12.86 2.63
N VAL A 182 11.37 -12.29 3.83
CA VAL A 182 10.85 -13.00 5.01
C VAL A 182 9.71 -12.23 5.65
N GLY A 183 8.65 -12.92 6.04
CA GLY A 183 7.57 -12.39 6.87
C GLY A 183 6.57 -11.50 6.15
N PHE A 184 6.52 -11.55 4.82
CA PHE A 184 5.53 -10.80 4.04
C PHE A 184 4.15 -11.46 4.11
N ASN A 185 3.10 -10.66 4.20
CA ASN A 185 1.72 -11.10 4.16
C ASN A 185 0.98 -10.43 2.98
N ALA A 186 0.43 -9.23 3.16
CA ALA A 186 -0.18 -8.47 2.07
C ALA A 186 0.90 -7.86 1.16
N LEU A 187 0.73 -8.01 -0.14
CA LEU A 187 1.57 -7.39 -1.17
C LEU A 187 0.74 -6.45 -2.02
N SER A 188 1.29 -5.30 -2.34
CA SER A 188 0.77 -4.44 -3.42
C SER A 188 0.97 -5.09 -4.78
N GLN A 189 0.28 -4.57 -5.80
CA GLN A 189 0.44 -5.08 -7.16
C GLN A 189 1.86 -4.87 -7.70
N THR A 190 2.49 -3.74 -7.40
CA THR A 190 3.88 -3.47 -7.79
C THR A 190 4.87 -4.44 -7.15
N GLU A 191 4.73 -4.71 -5.84
CA GLU A 191 5.56 -5.69 -5.15
C GLU A 191 5.40 -7.09 -5.73
N ALA A 192 4.16 -7.51 -5.98
CA ALA A 192 3.88 -8.81 -6.57
C ALA A 192 4.51 -8.98 -7.96
N LEU A 193 4.45 -7.95 -8.81
CA LEU A 193 5.10 -7.95 -10.14
C LEU A 193 6.61 -8.06 -10.03
N ILE A 194 7.24 -7.27 -9.18
CA ILE A 194 8.68 -7.27 -8.96
C ILE A 194 9.14 -8.62 -8.39
N PHE A 195 8.45 -9.13 -7.38
CA PHE A 195 8.77 -10.40 -6.74
C PHE A 195 8.65 -11.58 -7.69
N LYS A 196 7.59 -11.60 -8.52
CA LYS A 196 7.41 -12.62 -9.55
C LYS A 196 8.55 -12.61 -10.57
N GLN A 197 8.98 -11.41 -10.99
CA GLN A 197 10.12 -11.28 -11.91
C GLN A 197 11.40 -11.79 -11.28
N TRP A 198 11.72 -11.41 -10.05
CA TRP A 198 12.92 -11.87 -9.37
C TRP A 198 12.89 -13.38 -9.05
N GLN A 199 11.71 -13.93 -8.77
CA GLN A 199 11.56 -15.38 -8.61
C GLN A 199 11.82 -16.11 -9.94
N SER A 200 11.27 -15.62 -11.05
CA SER A 200 11.42 -16.27 -12.37
C SER A 200 12.88 -16.31 -12.86
N THR A 201 13.71 -15.37 -12.42
CA THR A 201 15.15 -15.31 -12.71
C THR A 201 16.02 -15.97 -11.62
N ASP A 202 15.40 -16.68 -10.68
CA ASP A 202 16.06 -17.28 -9.52
C ASP A 202 16.85 -16.27 -8.66
N LYS A 203 16.50 -14.99 -8.73
CA LYS A 203 17.14 -13.92 -7.97
C LYS A 203 16.61 -13.84 -6.53
N ALA A 204 15.33 -14.17 -6.31
CA ALA A 204 14.68 -14.07 -5.02
C ALA A 204 14.16 -15.40 -4.49
N ARG A 205 14.10 -15.52 -3.17
CA ARG A 205 13.48 -16.59 -2.39
C ARG A 205 12.54 -15.98 -1.36
N PHE A 206 11.40 -16.63 -1.13
CA PHE A 206 10.35 -16.13 -0.23
C PHE A 206 10.10 -17.13 0.90
N TYR A 207 10.03 -16.58 2.11
CA TYR A 207 9.74 -17.32 3.33
C TYR A 207 8.52 -16.67 3.99
N PHE A 208 7.34 -17.22 3.68
CA PHE A 208 6.08 -16.79 4.28
C PHE A 208 5.84 -17.62 5.54
N ASP A 209 5.61 -16.96 6.66
CA ASP A 209 5.19 -17.64 7.88
C ASP A 209 3.73 -18.08 7.72
N SER A 210 3.57 -19.37 7.45
CA SER A 210 2.29 -19.97 7.11
C SER A 210 1.98 -21.16 7.98
N ASP A 211 0.69 -21.38 8.27
CA ASP A 211 0.17 -22.55 8.96
C ASP A 211 -1.01 -23.11 8.18
N SER A 212 -1.05 -24.43 8.04
CA SER A 212 -2.13 -25.12 7.31
C SER A 212 -3.50 -24.89 7.94
N TYR A 213 -3.56 -24.56 9.22
CA TYR A 213 -4.81 -24.27 9.93
C TYR A 213 -5.60 -23.13 9.24
N TYR A 214 -4.94 -22.04 8.89
CA TYR A 214 -5.60 -20.93 8.24
C TYR A 214 -5.39 -20.87 6.71
N LEU A 215 -4.42 -21.61 6.16
CA LEU A 215 -4.24 -21.71 4.71
C LEU A 215 -5.25 -22.63 4.05
N ALA A 216 -5.60 -23.77 4.72
CA ALA A 216 -6.51 -24.76 4.15
C ALA A 216 -7.97 -24.29 4.13
N ASP A 217 -8.36 -23.40 5.03
CA ASP A 217 -9.71 -22.85 5.08
C ASP A 217 -9.78 -21.57 4.22
N PRO A 218 -10.51 -21.56 3.10
CA PRO A 218 -10.64 -20.39 2.24
C PRO A 218 -11.36 -19.21 2.90
N LEU A 219 -12.15 -19.46 3.95
CA LEU A 219 -12.88 -18.44 4.68
C LEU A 219 -12.07 -17.83 5.83
N HIS A 220 -10.94 -18.44 6.18
CA HIS A 220 -10.10 -17.92 7.26
C HIS A 220 -9.31 -16.69 6.83
N GLU A 221 -9.62 -15.53 7.41
CA GLU A 221 -9.03 -14.24 7.01
C GLU A 221 -7.51 -14.17 7.16
N ALA A 222 -6.93 -14.79 8.19
CA ALA A 222 -5.48 -14.80 8.39
C ALA A 222 -4.70 -15.44 7.21
N GLY A 223 -5.32 -16.34 6.45
CA GLY A 223 -4.75 -16.96 5.26
C GLY A 223 -4.98 -16.18 3.95
N LEU A 224 -5.82 -15.15 3.95
CA LEU A 224 -6.30 -14.49 2.74
C LEU A 224 -5.15 -14.01 1.84
N PHE A 225 -4.26 -13.20 2.37
CA PHE A 225 -3.16 -12.63 1.59
C PHE A 225 -2.09 -13.66 1.24
N LEU A 226 -1.83 -14.64 2.12
CA LEU A 226 -0.89 -15.72 1.84
C LEU A 226 -1.42 -16.62 0.72
N ARG A 227 -2.70 -16.96 0.71
CA ARG A 227 -3.34 -17.67 -0.42
C ARG A 227 -3.23 -16.85 -1.70
N LYS A 228 -3.51 -15.54 -1.65
CA LYS A 228 -3.34 -14.65 -2.79
C LYS A 228 -1.90 -14.66 -3.33
N ASN A 229 -0.90 -14.59 -2.46
CA ASN A 229 0.51 -14.63 -2.85
C ASN A 229 0.86 -15.96 -3.54
N ILE A 230 0.39 -17.08 -3.01
CA ILE A 230 0.69 -18.43 -3.53
C ILE A 230 -0.15 -18.73 -4.78
N ASP A 231 -1.45 -18.52 -4.72
CA ASP A 231 -2.39 -18.97 -5.75
C ASP A 231 -2.52 -18.00 -6.91
N GLN A 232 -2.59 -16.70 -6.63
CA GLN A 232 -2.78 -15.67 -7.66
C GLN A 232 -1.44 -15.18 -8.22
N TYR A 233 -0.50 -14.83 -7.35
CA TYR A 233 0.81 -14.30 -7.79
C TYR A 233 1.82 -15.40 -8.09
N LYS A 234 1.53 -16.67 -7.72
CA LYS A 234 2.39 -17.84 -7.97
C LYS A 234 3.76 -17.70 -7.31
N LEU A 235 3.83 -17.03 -6.17
CA LEU A 235 5.05 -16.97 -5.38
C LEU A 235 5.25 -18.29 -4.63
N ILE A 236 6.48 -18.79 -4.64
CA ILE A 236 6.84 -20.06 -4.01
C ILE A 236 7.30 -19.77 -2.58
N ASN A 237 6.61 -20.35 -1.60
CA ASN A 237 7.06 -20.35 -0.22
C ASN A 237 8.14 -21.43 -0.04
N GLU A 238 9.31 -21.05 0.41
CA GLU A 238 10.40 -22.00 0.73
C GLU A 238 10.12 -22.79 2.04
N LEU A 239 9.18 -22.33 2.87
CA LEU A 239 8.71 -23.08 4.01
C LEU A 239 7.60 -24.05 3.60
N ASP A 240 7.49 -25.15 4.35
CA ASP A 240 6.43 -26.12 4.12
C ASP A 240 5.05 -25.56 4.51
N ASN A 241 4.20 -25.34 3.51
CA ASN A 241 2.83 -24.85 3.70
C ASN A 241 1.89 -25.86 4.40
N LYS A 242 2.32 -27.11 4.58
CA LYS A 242 1.57 -28.13 5.30
C LYS A 242 1.87 -28.15 6.80
N ARG A 243 2.77 -27.31 7.27
CA ARG A 243 3.07 -27.16 8.70
C ARG A 243 1.81 -26.76 9.45
N SER A 244 1.57 -27.41 10.58
CA SER A 244 0.43 -27.18 11.44
C SER A 244 0.89 -27.09 12.88
N PHE A 245 1.17 -25.89 13.33
CA PHE A 245 1.53 -25.62 14.73
C PHE A 245 0.34 -25.19 15.56
N LEU A 246 -0.64 -24.54 14.89
CA LEU A 246 -1.80 -23.96 15.57
C LEU A 246 -2.88 -24.99 15.88
N LYS A 247 -3.04 -26.02 15.04
CA LYS A 247 -4.09 -27.03 15.19
C LYS A 247 -3.98 -27.81 16.50
N ASP A 248 -2.77 -28.10 16.91
CA ASP A 248 -2.50 -28.93 18.09
C ASP A 248 -2.15 -28.11 19.33
N ARG A 249 -2.11 -26.78 19.20
CA ARG A 249 -1.80 -25.87 20.30
C ARG A 249 -3.09 -25.53 21.07
N GLN A 250 -3.20 -26.06 22.27
CA GLN A 250 -4.21 -25.57 23.21
C GLN A 250 -3.73 -24.22 23.75
N ALA A 251 -4.44 -23.16 23.37
CA ALA A 251 -4.22 -21.86 23.98
C ALA A 251 -4.99 -21.79 25.31
N GLU A 252 -4.32 -21.48 26.38
CA GLU A 252 -4.98 -21.08 27.62
C GLU A 252 -5.46 -19.64 27.44
N VAL A 253 -6.79 -19.45 27.49
CA VAL A 253 -7.42 -18.14 27.33
C VAL A 253 -8.06 -17.76 28.66
N GLN A 254 -7.52 -16.72 29.29
CA GLN A 254 -8.10 -16.13 30.49
C GLN A 254 -8.84 -14.83 30.11
N VAL A 255 -10.10 -14.74 30.52
CA VAL A 255 -10.96 -13.58 30.21
C VAL A 255 -11.27 -12.83 31.50
N TYR A 256 -10.79 -11.60 31.59
CA TYR A 256 -11.02 -10.72 32.72
C TYR A 256 -12.09 -9.68 32.39
N LYS A 257 -13.18 -9.66 33.15
CA LYS A 257 -14.24 -8.65 33.03
C LYS A 257 -14.01 -7.53 34.06
N VAL A 258 -13.72 -6.35 33.59
CA VAL A 258 -13.49 -5.16 34.44
C VAL A 258 -14.34 -3.99 33.99
N GLN A 259 -14.67 -3.11 34.94
CA GLN A 259 -15.44 -1.89 34.65
C GLN A 259 -14.52 -0.69 34.43
N GLY A 260 -14.67 -0.03 33.27
CA GLY A 260 -13.99 1.21 32.91
C GLY A 260 -12.55 1.04 32.47
N ASN A 261 -12.09 1.99 31.66
CA ASN A 261 -10.76 1.95 31.03
C ASN A 261 -9.58 1.98 32.02
N SER A 262 -9.74 2.69 33.12
CA SER A 262 -8.69 2.77 34.16
C SER A 262 -8.47 1.42 34.86
N THR A 263 -9.52 0.63 35.06
CA THR A 263 -9.43 -0.71 35.66
C THR A 263 -8.84 -1.71 34.67
N GLN A 264 -9.14 -1.57 33.36
CA GLN A 264 -8.50 -2.37 32.32
C GLN A 264 -6.98 -2.19 32.27
N ALA A 265 -6.52 -0.95 32.47
CA ALA A 265 -5.07 -0.68 32.54
C ALA A 265 -4.42 -1.23 33.82
N LYS A 266 -5.13 -1.20 34.95
CA LYS A 266 -4.59 -1.68 36.25
C LYS A 266 -4.47 -3.20 36.32
N ILE A 267 -5.43 -3.95 35.72
CA ILE A 267 -5.41 -5.42 35.77
C ILE A 267 -4.24 -6.00 34.97
N LEU A 268 -3.67 -5.22 34.02
CA LEU A 268 -2.48 -5.64 33.27
C LEU A 268 -1.29 -5.94 34.19
N ASN A 269 -1.13 -5.20 35.27
CA ASN A 269 -0.04 -5.44 36.25
C ASN A 269 -0.28 -6.75 36.99
N GLU A 270 -1.52 -7.06 37.38
CA GLU A 270 -1.84 -8.32 38.09
C GLU A 270 -1.64 -9.53 37.18
N VAL A 271 -2.01 -9.40 35.89
CA VAL A 271 -1.86 -10.50 34.89
C VAL A 271 -0.40 -10.74 34.50
N LEU A 272 0.44 -9.68 34.46
CA LEU A 272 1.85 -9.79 34.08
C LEU A 272 2.77 -10.19 35.25
N ASP A 273 2.31 -10.03 36.52
CA ASP A 273 3.06 -10.42 37.70
C ASP A 273 2.85 -11.92 38.06
N GLU A 274 1.92 -12.64 37.33
CA GLU A 274 1.64 -14.07 37.53
C GLU A 274 2.53 -15.01 36.67
N ASP A 275 3.38 -14.47 35.78
CA ASP A 275 4.35 -15.21 34.94
C ASP A 275 5.78 -15.03 35.52
#